data_0330cab0b2da4b575f7379c59c283d9a
#
_entry.id   0330cab0b2da4b575f7379c59c283d9a
#
_cell.length_a   1.000
_cell.length_b   1.000
_cell.length_c   1.000
_cell.angle_alpha   90.00
_cell.angle_beta   90.00
_cell.angle_gamma   90.00
#
_symmetry.space_group_name_H-M   'P 1'
#
loop_
_entity.id
_entity.type
_entity.pdbx_description
1 polymer ?
#
loop_
_entity_poly.entity_id
_entity_poly.type
_entity_poly.pdbx_seq_one_letter_code
_entity_poly.pdbx_strand_id
1 'polypeptide(L)'
;FNIKQKYTLAYDLASTFTNTIIPSDKKILDDEIAYVALHFVNYIDENSPQKKKRMLIISSLRRSETILLQNNILRNFPSIKEVKIIPKNSLSTTNVNNYNVICTTENDIFINNNKIQKISYFFNDTDIKKIELLLDGFNGPKDILDCFSEDLFYYGDAPSKNAVIKRLYEMAYKQGLADEKLYHSIMNHENVTSTYFGNYLAIPHPEIFLSETSFISVAILPKPILWDDEYVDIVFLVSIQKNNPNAFKLWSYLSFLISNNTTLEEIKKEPTFQNLSKVISKIYEDLF
;
A
#
# COMPACT_ATOMS: atom_id res chain seq x y z
N PHE A 1 -7.68 -8.40 -14.28
CA PHE A 1 -6.83 -7.37 -13.68
C PHE A 1 -7.58 -6.78 -12.51
N ASN A 2 -7.15 -7.04 -11.27
CA ASN A 2 -7.90 -6.63 -10.11
C ASN A 2 -7.57 -5.17 -9.74
N ILE A 3 -8.36 -4.21 -10.26
CA ILE A 3 -8.23 -2.78 -10.01
C ILE A 3 -8.35 -2.47 -8.51
N LYS A 4 -9.22 -3.20 -7.80
CA LYS A 4 -9.42 -3.09 -6.36
C LYS A 4 -8.12 -3.30 -5.57
N GLN A 5 -7.30 -4.28 -5.96
CA GLN A 5 -6.01 -4.55 -5.30
C GLN A 5 -4.92 -3.57 -5.71
N LYS A 6 -4.91 -3.13 -6.97
CA LYS A 6 -3.87 -2.22 -7.47
C LYS A 6 -4.08 -0.77 -7.03
N TYR A 7 -5.32 -0.32 -6.99
CA TYR A 7 -5.69 1.07 -6.68
C TYR A 7 -6.68 1.10 -5.52
N THR A 8 -6.30 0.45 -4.42
CA THR A 8 -7.14 0.21 -3.23
C THR A 8 -7.91 1.45 -2.78
N LEU A 9 -7.22 2.57 -2.58
CA LEU A 9 -7.85 3.82 -2.14
C LEU A 9 -8.80 4.41 -3.19
N ALA A 10 -8.40 4.43 -4.47
CA ALA A 10 -9.25 4.96 -5.54
C ALA A 10 -10.50 4.10 -5.74
N TYR A 11 -10.37 2.78 -5.58
CA TYR A 11 -11.51 1.87 -5.62
C TYR A 11 -12.45 2.09 -4.44
N ASP A 12 -11.93 2.28 -3.24
CA ASP A 12 -12.70 2.55 -2.03
C ASP A 12 -13.49 3.88 -2.15
N LEU A 13 -12.82 4.95 -2.57
CA LEU A 13 -13.45 6.23 -2.87
C LEU A 13 -14.55 6.11 -3.94
N ALA A 14 -14.29 5.34 -5.00
CA ALA A 14 -15.27 5.08 -6.05
C ALA A 14 -16.47 4.31 -5.53
N SER A 15 -16.25 3.31 -4.71
CA SER A 15 -17.30 2.50 -4.09
C SER A 15 -18.18 3.35 -3.17
N THR A 16 -17.58 4.13 -2.29
CA THR A 16 -18.30 5.06 -1.41
C THR A 16 -19.09 6.09 -2.21
N PHE A 17 -18.49 6.68 -3.24
CA PHE A 17 -19.14 7.64 -4.12
C PHE A 17 -20.34 7.03 -4.85
N THR A 18 -20.18 5.88 -5.49
CA THR A 18 -21.24 5.22 -6.25
C THR A 18 -22.39 4.78 -5.35
N ASN A 19 -22.09 4.20 -4.18
CA ASN A 19 -23.10 3.78 -3.20
C ASN A 19 -23.85 4.97 -2.57
N THR A 20 -23.26 6.16 -2.55
CA THR A 20 -23.92 7.39 -2.06
C THR A 20 -24.89 7.97 -3.10
N ILE A 21 -24.58 7.84 -4.39
CA ILE A 21 -25.35 8.47 -5.48
C ILE A 21 -26.44 7.53 -6.02
N ILE A 22 -26.15 6.24 -6.08
CA ILE A 22 -27.06 5.25 -6.67
C ILE A 22 -28.02 4.76 -5.59
N PRO A 23 -29.35 4.72 -5.88
CA PRO A 23 -30.33 4.21 -4.93
C PRO A 23 -30.00 2.79 -4.43
N SER A 24 -30.21 2.52 -3.15
CA SER A 24 -29.85 1.26 -2.47
C SER A 24 -30.58 0.01 -2.99
N ASP A 25 -31.62 0.19 -3.83
CA ASP A 25 -32.33 -0.90 -4.51
C ASP A 25 -31.61 -1.41 -5.77
N LYS A 26 -30.54 -0.73 -6.22
CA LYS A 26 -29.72 -1.12 -7.36
C LYS A 26 -28.36 -1.62 -6.93
N LYS A 27 -28.07 -2.90 -7.23
CA LYS A 27 -26.73 -3.46 -7.04
C LYS A 27 -25.79 -2.93 -8.14
N ILE A 28 -24.70 -2.31 -7.72
CA ILE A 28 -23.64 -1.84 -8.62
C ILE A 28 -22.65 -2.99 -8.78
N LEU A 29 -22.20 -3.25 -9.99
CA LEU A 29 -21.22 -4.29 -10.27
C LEU A 29 -19.81 -3.79 -9.95
N ASP A 30 -18.95 -4.69 -9.47
CA ASP A 30 -17.52 -4.39 -9.18
C ASP A 30 -16.80 -3.78 -10.39
N ASP A 31 -17.12 -4.21 -11.60
CA ASP A 31 -16.55 -3.65 -12.84
C ASP A 31 -16.97 -2.19 -13.07
N GLU A 32 -18.18 -1.79 -12.70
CA GLU A 32 -18.64 -0.41 -12.78
C GLU A 32 -17.91 0.47 -11.75
N ILE A 33 -17.75 -0.03 -10.52
CA ILE A 33 -16.98 0.65 -9.48
C ILE A 33 -15.51 0.77 -9.92
N ALA A 34 -14.93 -0.29 -10.49
CA ALA A 34 -13.57 -0.28 -11.01
C ALA A 34 -13.38 0.76 -12.12
N TYR A 35 -14.37 0.93 -12.98
CA TYR A 35 -14.35 1.97 -14.02
C TYR A 35 -14.32 3.38 -13.42
N VAL A 36 -15.16 3.65 -12.43
CA VAL A 36 -15.16 4.93 -11.70
C VAL A 36 -13.83 5.14 -10.96
N ALA A 37 -13.27 4.09 -10.35
CA ALA A 37 -11.98 4.14 -9.68
C ALA A 37 -10.85 4.59 -10.62
N LEU A 38 -10.84 4.13 -11.88
CA LEU A 38 -9.86 4.57 -12.88
C LEU A 38 -9.97 6.06 -13.18
N HIS A 39 -11.19 6.64 -13.17
CA HIS A 39 -11.36 8.09 -13.30
C HIS A 39 -10.79 8.84 -12.09
N PHE A 40 -10.97 8.32 -10.87
CA PHE A 40 -10.34 8.91 -9.68
C PHE A 40 -8.80 8.83 -9.72
N VAL A 41 -8.24 7.70 -10.17
CA VAL A 41 -6.78 7.58 -10.37
C VAL A 41 -6.29 8.66 -11.32
N ASN A 42 -6.90 8.78 -12.50
CA ASN A 42 -6.51 9.80 -13.48
C ASN A 42 -6.66 11.22 -12.92
N TYR A 43 -7.75 11.51 -12.20
CA TYR A 43 -7.97 12.83 -11.60
C TYR A 43 -6.92 13.14 -10.52
N ILE A 44 -6.59 12.17 -9.67
CA ILE A 44 -5.55 12.31 -8.63
C ILE A 44 -4.20 12.56 -9.30
N ASP A 45 -3.87 11.82 -10.35
CA ASP A 45 -2.60 11.96 -11.08
C ASP A 45 -2.49 13.32 -11.78
N GLU A 46 -3.57 13.82 -12.39
CA GLU A 46 -3.57 15.10 -13.11
C GLU A 46 -3.56 16.31 -12.16
N ASN A 47 -4.26 16.23 -11.03
CA ASN A 47 -4.49 17.36 -10.12
C ASN A 47 -3.61 17.31 -8.86
N SER A 48 -2.92 16.21 -8.59
CA SER A 48 -1.88 16.21 -7.56
C SER A 48 -0.88 17.31 -7.87
N PRO A 49 -0.50 18.18 -6.92
CA PRO A 49 0.59 19.12 -7.08
C PRO A 49 1.92 18.35 -7.10
N GLN A 50 2.03 17.41 -8.03
CA GLN A 50 3.24 16.62 -8.18
C GLN A 50 4.32 17.55 -8.70
N LYS A 51 5.20 17.95 -7.79
CA LYS A 51 6.52 18.40 -8.19
C LYS A 51 7.06 17.29 -9.11
N LYS A 52 7.15 17.58 -10.42
CA LYS A 52 7.66 16.65 -11.42
C LYS A 52 8.97 16.07 -10.91
N LYS A 53 8.97 14.82 -10.52
CA LYS A 53 10.10 14.15 -9.88
C LYS A 53 11.21 13.88 -10.88
N ARG A 54 12.45 13.85 -10.41
CA ARG A 54 13.64 13.54 -11.21
C ARG A 54 14.24 12.23 -10.69
N MET A 55 14.60 11.35 -11.61
CA MET A 55 15.19 10.05 -11.28
C MET A 55 16.62 9.96 -11.82
N LEU A 56 17.53 9.45 -10.99
CA LEU A 56 18.90 9.12 -11.36
C LEU A 56 19.07 7.61 -11.38
N ILE A 57 19.67 7.09 -12.43
CA ILE A 57 20.05 5.67 -12.50
C ILE A 57 21.55 5.58 -12.73
N ILE A 58 22.23 4.82 -11.87
CA ILE A 58 23.64 4.49 -12.03
C ILE A 58 23.72 3.18 -12.82
N SER A 59 24.27 3.23 -14.03
CA SER A 59 24.30 2.06 -14.91
C SER A 59 25.34 2.22 -16.01
N SER A 60 26.00 1.12 -16.34
CA SER A 60 26.94 1.01 -17.47
C SER A 60 26.28 0.49 -18.76
N LEU A 61 24.98 0.72 -18.91
CA LEU A 61 24.19 0.32 -20.10
C LEU A 61 24.69 1.00 -21.37
N ARG A 62 24.57 0.27 -22.50
CA ARG A 62 24.82 0.83 -23.82
C ARG A 62 23.72 1.81 -24.23
N ARG A 63 23.97 2.65 -25.19
CA ARG A 63 23.05 3.72 -25.61
C ARG A 63 21.64 3.26 -25.92
N SER A 64 21.49 2.14 -26.64
CA SER A 64 20.18 1.58 -27.00
C SER A 64 19.39 1.10 -25.77
N GLU A 65 20.09 0.42 -24.85
CA GLU A 65 19.50 -0.09 -23.59
C GLU A 65 19.12 1.07 -22.67
N THR A 66 19.95 2.11 -22.60
CA THR A 66 19.67 3.36 -21.87
C THR A 66 18.36 3.99 -22.34
N ILE A 67 18.19 4.14 -23.67
CA ILE A 67 16.98 4.73 -24.25
C ILE A 67 15.76 3.88 -23.95
N LEU A 68 15.88 2.55 -24.06
CA LEU A 68 14.78 1.63 -23.76
C LEU A 68 14.34 1.72 -22.29
N LEU A 69 15.30 1.70 -21.36
CA LEU A 69 15.02 1.81 -19.93
C LEU A 69 14.37 3.16 -19.59
N GLN A 70 14.89 4.27 -20.12
CA GLN A 70 14.31 5.60 -19.92
C GLN A 70 12.86 5.66 -20.40
N ASN A 71 12.59 5.17 -21.62
CA ASN A 71 11.24 5.18 -22.19
C ASN A 71 10.26 4.31 -21.40
N ASN A 72 10.71 3.14 -20.92
CA ASN A 72 9.89 2.27 -20.08
C ASN A 72 9.51 2.96 -18.76
N ILE A 73 10.47 3.62 -18.11
CA ILE A 73 10.22 4.34 -16.86
C ILE A 73 9.28 5.51 -17.08
N LEU A 74 9.56 6.37 -18.07
CA LEU A 74 8.72 7.56 -18.34
C LEU A 74 7.28 7.19 -18.73
N ARG A 75 7.10 6.05 -19.40
CA ARG A 75 5.77 5.54 -19.77
C ARG A 75 5.00 5.00 -18.57
N ASN A 76 5.68 4.32 -17.63
CA ASN A 76 5.03 3.76 -16.44
C ASN A 76 4.82 4.78 -15.32
N PHE A 77 5.62 5.86 -15.28
CA PHE A 77 5.58 6.88 -14.22
C PHE A 77 5.45 8.29 -14.81
N PRO A 78 4.22 8.75 -15.13
CA PRO A 78 4.00 10.10 -15.64
C PRO A 78 4.45 11.21 -14.68
N SER A 79 4.55 10.91 -13.38
CA SER A 79 5.06 11.81 -12.35
C SER A 79 6.57 12.10 -12.47
N ILE A 80 7.32 11.27 -13.20
CA ILE A 80 8.75 11.47 -13.44
C ILE A 80 8.92 12.35 -14.69
N LYS A 81 9.48 13.54 -14.49
CA LYS A 81 9.79 14.47 -15.58
C LYS A 81 11.05 14.07 -16.34
N GLU A 82 12.04 13.55 -15.63
CA GLU A 82 13.38 13.34 -16.16
C GLU A 82 13.98 12.06 -15.54
N VAL A 83 14.52 11.21 -16.40
CA VAL A 83 15.35 10.07 -16.01
C VAL A 83 16.74 10.33 -16.56
N LYS A 84 17.74 10.48 -15.69
CA LYS A 84 19.14 10.59 -16.06
C LYS A 84 19.86 9.29 -15.76
N ILE A 85 20.56 8.73 -16.73
CA ILE A 85 21.38 7.52 -16.55
C ILE A 85 22.85 7.91 -16.68
N ILE A 86 23.64 7.53 -15.69
CA ILE A 86 25.08 7.84 -15.63
C ILE A 86 25.88 6.57 -15.31
N PRO A 87 27.11 6.44 -15.81
CA PRO A 87 28.00 5.38 -15.36
C PRO A 87 28.54 5.65 -13.96
N LYS A 88 28.95 4.59 -13.24
CA LYS A 88 29.44 4.66 -11.86
C LYS A 88 30.56 5.69 -11.65
N ASN A 89 31.48 5.81 -12.62
CA ASN A 89 32.60 6.76 -12.55
C ASN A 89 32.16 8.25 -12.57
N SER A 90 30.97 8.55 -13.08
CA SER A 90 30.40 9.90 -13.09
C SER A 90 29.66 10.27 -11.81
N LEU A 91 29.53 9.34 -10.87
CA LEU A 91 28.78 9.56 -9.62
C LEU A 91 29.41 10.65 -8.76
N SER A 92 30.74 10.70 -8.65
CA SER A 92 31.48 11.69 -7.86
C SER A 92 31.29 13.14 -8.34
N THR A 93 30.97 13.33 -9.62
CA THR A 93 30.75 14.64 -10.24
C THR A 93 29.27 15.01 -10.37
N THR A 94 28.37 14.10 -9.99
CA THR A 94 26.92 14.31 -10.11
C THR A 94 26.34 14.74 -8.75
N ASN A 95 25.63 15.89 -8.74
CA ASN A 95 24.90 16.28 -7.53
C ASN A 95 23.63 15.43 -7.39
N VAL A 96 23.72 14.40 -6.54
CA VAL A 96 22.64 13.43 -6.29
C VAL A 96 21.43 14.04 -5.61
N ASN A 97 21.59 15.14 -4.86
CA ASN A 97 20.50 15.83 -4.15
C ASN A 97 19.47 16.47 -5.09
N ASN A 98 19.80 16.57 -6.40
CA ASN A 98 18.87 17.06 -7.41
C ASN A 98 17.84 16.02 -7.86
N TYR A 99 17.89 14.80 -7.33
CA TYR A 99 17.03 13.68 -7.73
C TYR A 99 16.18 13.20 -6.57
N ASN A 100 14.94 12.88 -6.86
CA ASN A 100 13.97 12.39 -5.87
C ASN A 100 14.08 10.88 -5.66
N VAL A 101 14.45 10.15 -6.71
CA VAL A 101 14.65 8.70 -6.67
C VAL A 101 15.99 8.39 -7.31
N ILE A 102 16.76 7.52 -6.66
CA ILE A 102 18.06 7.04 -7.15
C ILE A 102 18.05 5.52 -7.16
N CYS A 103 18.30 4.94 -8.33
CA CYS A 103 18.39 3.49 -8.51
C CYS A 103 19.69 3.11 -9.25
N THR A 104 19.97 1.83 -9.29
CA THR A 104 21.11 1.27 -10.03
C THR A 104 20.72 -0.03 -10.72
N THR A 105 21.37 -0.36 -11.82
CA THR A 105 21.33 -1.71 -12.40
C THR A 105 22.54 -2.54 -12.01
N GLU A 106 23.47 -1.97 -11.25
CA GLU A 106 24.73 -2.60 -10.83
C GLU A 106 24.66 -3.06 -9.38
N ASN A 107 25.55 -3.97 -8.99
CA ASN A 107 25.67 -4.42 -7.62
C ASN A 107 26.52 -3.43 -6.80
N ASP A 108 26.23 -3.36 -5.51
CA ASP A 108 27.06 -2.69 -4.50
C ASP A 108 27.40 -1.23 -4.83
N ILE A 109 26.38 -0.48 -5.21
CA ILE A 109 26.46 0.98 -5.31
C ILE A 109 25.99 1.60 -4.01
N PHE A 110 26.81 2.50 -3.44
CA PHE A 110 26.52 3.22 -2.21
C PHE A 110 26.65 4.73 -2.42
N ILE A 111 25.76 5.49 -1.80
CA ILE A 111 25.81 6.95 -1.71
C ILE A 111 25.63 7.32 -0.23
N ASN A 112 26.57 8.07 0.34
CA ASN A 112 26.57 8.47 1.76
C ASN A 112 26.35 7.26 2.71
N ASN A 113 27.05 6.16 2.44
CA ASN A 113 26.94 4.86 3.17
C ASN A 113 25.58 4.14 3.05
N ASN A 114 24.65 4.64 2.27
CA ASN A 114 23.39 3.96 1.98
C ASN A 114 23.51 3.16 0.67
N LYS A 115 23.12 1.90 0.73
CA LYS A 115 23.03 1.04 -0.47
C LYS A 115 21.92 1.55 -1.38
N ILE A 116 22.24 1.72 -2.66
CA ILE A 116 21.29 2.21 -3.67
C ILE A 116 20.45 1.04 -4.18
N GLN A 117 19.17 1.30 -4.36
CA GLN A 117 18.20 0.30 -4.76
C GLN A 117 18.45 -0.18 -6.19
N LYS A 118 18.50 -1.52 -6.34
CA LYS A 118 18.75 -2.15 -7.63
C LYS A 118 17.44 -2.37 -8.38
N ILE A 119 17.45 -2.06 -9.67
CA ILE A 119 16.42 -2.40 -10.65
C ILE A 119 17.03 -3.29 -11.74
N SER A 120 16.17 -4.04 -12.43
CA SER A 120 16.58 -4.95 -13.51
C SER A 120 16.93 -4.20 -14.79
N TYR A 121 17.84 -4.74 -15.58
CA TYR A 121 18.10 -4.25 -16.97
C TYR A 121 16.84 -4.32 -17.84
N PHE A 122 16.12 -5.43 -17.72
CA PHE A 122 14.84 -5.65 -18.41
C PHE A 122 13.71 -5.30 -17.43
N PHE A 123 13.45 -4.02 -17.32
CA PHE A 123 12.45 -3.43 -16.44
C PHE A 123 11.16 -4.28 -16.35
N ASN A 124 10.80 -4.75 -15.17
CA ASN A 124 9.72 -5.70 -14.91
C ASN A 124 8.73 -5.18 -13.84
N ASP A 125 7.68 -5.94 -13.56
CA ASP A 125 6.63 -5.56 -12.61
C ASP A 125 7.16 -5.35 -11.18
N THR A 126 8.20 -6.08 -10.77
CA THR A 126 8.85 -5.89 -9.47
C THR A 126 9.55 -4.54 -9.42
N ASP A 127 10.22 -4.13 -10.50
CA ASP A 127 10.86 -2.81 -10.61
C ASP A 127 9.84 -1.68 -10.58
N ILE A 128 8.67 -1.88 -11.20
CA ILE A 128 7.55 -0.92 -11.14
C ILE A 128 7.14 -0.70 -9.70
N LYS A 129 6.83 -1.77 -8.97
CA LYS A 129 6.43 -1.70 -7.55
C LYS A 129 7.51 -1.04 -6.68
N LYS A 130 8.77 -1.40 -6.89
CA LYS A 130 9.90 -0.80 -6.19
C LYS A 130 9.98 0.70 -6.40
N ILE A 131 9.88 1.16 -7.64
CA ILE A 131 9.93 2.59 -7.98
C ILE A 131 8.70 3.32 -7.44
N GLU A 132 7.50 2.72 -7.47
CA GLU A 132 6.29 3.28 -6.85
C GLU A 132 6.54 3.57 -5.37
N LEU A 133 7.01 2.59 -4.60
CA LEU A 133 7.32 2.76 -3.18
C LEU A 133 8.38 3.85 -2.93
N LEU A 134 9.45 3.90 -3.75
CA LEU A 134 10.48 4.93 -3.65
C LEU A 134 9.93 6.33 -3.99
N LEU A 135 9.05 6.43 -4.98
CA LEU A 135 8.35 7.67 -5.33
C LEU A 135 7.46 8.14 -4.18
N ASP A 136 6.83 7.24 -3.46
CA ASP A 136 6.05 7.53 -2.26
C ASP A 136 6.93 7.82 -1.04
N GLY A 137 8.24 7.72 -1.17
CA GLY A 137 9.23 8.04 -0.14
C GLY A 137 9.36 6.94 0.91
N PHE A 138 9.19 5.67 0.50
CA PHE A 138 9.50 4.52 1.32
C PHE A 138 11.00 4.47 1.66
N ASN A 139 11.33 4.31 2.94
CA ASN A 139 12.70 4.26 3.43
C ASN A 139 13.07 2.89 4.01
N GLY A 140 12.10 1.97 4.13
CA GLY A 140 12.32 0.62 4.61
C GLY A 140 11.12 0.03 5.35
N PRO A 141 11.21 -1.25 5.77
CA PRO A 141 10.09 -1.95 6.43
C PRO A 141 9.56 -1.24 7.67
N LYS A 142 10.40 -0.46 8.34
CA LYS A 142 10.03 0.30 9.54
C LYS A 142 8.86 1.26 9.29
N ASP A 143 8.78 1.86 8.10
CA ASP A 143 7.73 2.83 7.75
C ASP A 143 6.31 2.24 7.90
N ILE A 144 6.18 0.93 7.74
CA ILE A 144 4.89 0.23 7.94
C ILE A 144 4.85 -0.53 9.26
N LEU A 145 5.97 -1.11 9.70
CA LEU A 145 6.01 -1.90 10.94
C LEU A 145 5.66 -1.07 12.17
N ASP A 146 6.02 0.21 12.19
CA ASP A 146 5.65 1.14 13.27
C ASP A 146 4.14 1.34 13.42
N CYS A 147 3.33 0.93 12.42
CA CYS A 147 1.86 0.93 12.52
C CYS A 147 1.29 -0.33 13.16
N PHE A 148 2.09 -1.39 13.36
CA PHE A 148 1.67 -2.65 13.98
C PHE A 148 2.21 -2.75 15.42
N SER A 149 1.49 -3.46 16.26
CA SER A 149 1.90 -3.75 17.64
C SER A 149 1.36 -5.11 18.06
N GLU A 150 2.08 -5.80 18.96
CA GLU A 150 1.62 -7.05 19.56
C GLU A 150 0.30 -6.87 20.31
N ASP A 151 0.10 -5.74 20.96
CA ASP A 151 -1.15 -5.38 21.66
C ASP A 151 -2.34 -5.18 20.69
N LEU A 152 -2.07 -5.04 19.39
CA LEU A 152 -3.06 -4.90 18.32
C LEU A 152 -3.19 -6.16 17.45
N PHE A 153 -2.63 -7.29 17.92
CA PHE A 153 -2.67 -8.56 17.21
C PHE A 153 -3.60 -9.54 17.91
N TYR A 154 -4.53 -10.13 17.16
CA TYR A 154 -5.49 -11.12 17.64
C TYR A 154 -5.42 -12.40 16.80
N TYR A 155 -5.31 -13.53 17.47
CA TYR A 155 -5.52 -14.85 16.88
C TYR A 155 -6.63 -15.57 17.65
N GLY A 156 -7.71 -15.96 16.97
CA GLY A 156 -8.83 -16.67 17.58
C GLY A 156 -10.11 -16.57 16.77
N ASP A 157 -11.13 -17.31 17.18
CA ASP A 157 -12.44 -17.33 16.53
C ASP A 157 -13.21 -16.01 16.73
N ALA A 158 -14.01 -15.65 15.75
CA ALA A 158 -14.98 -14.57 15.85
C ALA A 158 -16.33 -15.04 15.29
N PRO A 159 -17.47 -14.67 15.92
CA PRO A 159 -18.78 -15.15 15.48
C PRO A 159 -19.32 -14.41 14.24
N SER A 160 -18.81 -13.21 13.93
CA SER A 160 -19.29 -12.39 12.83
C SER A 160 -18.32 -11.25 12.48
N LYS A 161 -18.55 -10.63 11.30
CA LYS A 161 -17.89 -9.40 10.84
C LYS A 161 -17.88 -8.32 11.94
N ASN A 162 -19.02 -7.98 12.48
CA ASN A 162 -19.14 -6.93 13.49
C ASN A 162 -18.38 -7.28 14.79
N ALA A 163 -18.33 -8.56 15.17
CA ALA A 163 -17.61 -8.98 16.35
C ALA A 163 -16.10 -8.84 16.22
N VAL A 164 -15.52 -9.17 15.06
CA VAL A 164 -14.08 -8.99 14.82
C VAL A 164 -13.71 -7.53 14.72
N ILE A 165 -14.49 -6.70 14.01
CA ILE A 165 -14.27 -5.25 13.94
C ILE A 165 -14.28 -4.64 15.34
N LYS A 166 -15.31 -4.99 16.15
CA LYS A 166 -15.41 -4.51 17.52
C LYS A 166 -14.21 -4.93 18.36
N ARG A 167 -13.78 -6.18 18.25
CA ARG A 167 -12.61 -6.70 18.97
C ARG A 167 -11.35 -5.90 18.63
N LEU A 168 -11.07 -5.69 17.36
CA LEU A 168 -9.89 -4.93 16.90
C LEU A 168 -9.95 -3.46 17.35
N TYR A 169 -11.12 -2.85 17.29
CA TYR A 169 -11.35 -1.52 17.82
C TYR A 169 -11.08 -1.46 19.33
N GLU A 170 -11.64 -2.41 20.14
CA GLU A 170 -11.47 -2.43 21.59
C GLU A 170 -9.99 -2.59 22.00
N MET A 171 -9.19 -3.32 21.20
CA MET A 171 -7.73 -3.41 21.41
C MET A 171 -7.08 -2.04 21.22
N ALA A 172 -7.37 -1.35 20.12
CA ALA A 172 -6.87 0.00 19.86
C ALA A 172 -7.37 1.03 20.90
N TYR A 173 -8.61 0.91 21.32
CA TYR A 173 -9.20 1.77 22.37
C TYR A 173 -8.45 1.63 23.71
N LYS A 174 -8.13 0.41 24.12
CA LYS A 174 -7.34 0.13 25.34
C LYS A 174 -5.94 0.73 25.31
N GLN A 175 -5.35 0.85 24.11
CA GLN A 175 -4.05 1.49 23.91
C GLN A 175 -4.16 3.02 23.75
N GLY A 176 -5.36 3.60 23.84
CA GLY A 176 -5.59 5.03 23.65
C GLY A 176 -5.42 5.52 22.22
N LEU A 177 -5.44 4.60 21.23
CA LEU A 177 -5.27 4.90 19.79
C LEU A 177 -6.59 5.18 19.09
N ALA A 178 -7.72 4.77 19.67
CA ALA A 178 -9.05 4.85 19.09
C ALA A 178 -10.06 5.48 20.08
N ASP A 179 -11.09 6.12 19.56
CA ASP A 179 -12.24 6.63 20.30
C ASP A 179 -13.56 6.10 19.70
N GLU A 180 -14.70 6.41 20.33
CA GLU A 180 -16.01 5.98 19.86
C GLU A 180 -16.35 6.54 18.46
N LYS A 181 -15.87 7.74 18.12
CA LYS A 181 -16.10 8.34 16.80
C LYS A 181 -15.45 7.53 15.71
N LEU A 182 -14.24 7.02 15.97
CA LEU A 182 -13.55 6.14 15.04
C LEU A 182 -14.34 4.85 14.80
N TYR A 183 -14.85 4.21 15.87
CA TYR A 183 -15.65 3.00 15.75
C TYR A 183 -16.92 3.23 14.92
N HIS A 184 -17.64 4.31 15.21
CA HIS A 184 -18.84 4.65 14.44
C HIS A 184 -18.54 4.93 12.97
N SER A 185 -17.44 5.62 12.66
CA SER A 185 -17.03 5.89 11.28
C SER A 185 -16.68 4.60 10.53
N ILE A 186 -15.96 3.66 11.17
CA ILE A 186 -15.65 2.35 10.57
C ILE A 186 -16.94 1.57 10.28
N MET A 187 -17.86 1.52 11.26
CA MET A 187 -19.13 0.78 11.09
C MET A 187 -20.03 1.40 10.03
N ASN A 188 -20.09 2.73 9.96
CA ASN A 188 -20.83 3.43 8.91
C ASN A 188 -20.26 3.11 7.53
N HIS A 189 -18.94 3.17 7.38
CA HIS A 189 -18.27 2.83 6.13
C HIS A 189 -18.57 1.38 5.71
N GLU A 190 -18.40 0.43 6.63
CA GLU A 190 -18.65 -0.99 6.38
C GLU A 190 -20.11 -1.30 6.01
N ASN A 191 -21.07 -0.49 6.48
CA ASN A 191 -22.49 -0.62 6.13
C ASN A 191 -22.79 -0.07 4.72
N VAL A 192 -22.01 0.89 4.23
CA VAL A 192 -22.17 1.49 2.89
C VAL A 192 -21.39 0.69 1.85
N THR A 193 -20.20 0.25 2.20
CA THR A 193 -19.26 -0.40 1.27
C THR A 193 -18.55 -1.55 1.97
N SER A 194 -18.61 -2.75 1.37
CA SER A 194 -17.85 -3.90 1.90
C SER A 194 -16.35 -3.67 1.77
N THR A 195 -15.66 -3.80 2.89
CA THR A 195 -14.19 -3.70 2.94
C THR A 195 -13.47 -5.03 2.65
N TYR A 196 -14.14 -5.97 1.99
CA TYR A 196 -13.51 -7.18 1.47
C TYR A 196 -12.59 -6.85 0.28
N PHE A 197 -11.34 -7.24 0.33
CA PHE A 197 -10.30 -6.94 -0.69
C PHE A 197 -9.84 -8.15 -1.50
N GLY A 198 -10.54 -9.28 -1.40
CA GLY A 198 -10.15 -10.52 -2.05
C GLY A 198 -9.20 -11.36 -1.18
N ASN A 199 -8.88 -12.58 -1.61
CA ASN A 199 -7.92 -13.46 -0.94
C ASN A 199 -8.22 -13.72 0.55
N TYR A 200 -9.49 -13.82 0.92
CA TYR A 200 -9.95 -14.00 2.32
C TYR A 200 -9.56 -12.85 3.26
N LEU A 201 -9.28 -11.67 2.71
CA LEU A 201 -8.84 -10.49 3.46
C LEU A 201 -9.93 -9.40 3.46
N ALA A 202 -10.16 -8.80 4.64
CA ALA A 202 -10.92 -7.56 4.78
C ALA A 202 -10.06 -6.47 5.42
N ILE A 203 -10.31 -5.21 5.05
CA ILE A 203 -9.59 -4.03 5.56
C ILE A 203 -10.59 -2.97 6.03
N PRO A 204 -11.28 -3.19 7.15
CA PRO A 204 -12.16 -2.18 7.72
C PRO A 204 -11.38 -0.92 8.11
N HIS A 205 -11.91 0.24 7.71
CA HIS A 205 -11.29 1.54 7.97
C HIS A 205 -12.37 2.66 8.03
N PRO A 206 -12.09 3.80 8.65
CA PRO A 206 -13.05 4.90 8.75
C PRO A 206 -13.21 5.64 7.43
N GLU A 207 -14.37 6.26 7.20
CA GLU A 207 -14.65 7.10 6.02
C GLU A 207 -13.68 8.29 5.90
N ILE A 208 -13.21 8.80 7.02
CA ILE A 208 -12.28 9.94 7.10
C ILE A 208 -11.18 9.65 8.13
N PHE A 209 -10.02 10.29 7.98
CA PHE A 209 -8.91 10.13 8.91
C PHE A 209 -9.20 10.86 10.24
N LEU A 210 -9.42 10.09 11.31
CA LEU A 210 -9.83 10.60 12.61
C LEU A 210 -8.74 10.47 13.68
N SER A 211 -7.83 9.50 13.55
CA SER A 211 -6.86 9.17 14.59
C SER A 211 -5.73 10.20 14.73
N GLU A 212 -5.18 10.32 15.91
CA GLU A 212 -3.98 11.14 16.17
C GLU A 212 -2.70 10.43 15.71
N THR A 213 -2.72 9.09 15.62
CA THR A 213 -1.59 8.24 15.20
C THR A 213 -2.11 7.16 14.28
N SER A 214 -1.36 6.85 13.22
CA SER A 214 -1.68 5.71 12.35
C SER A 214 -1.43 4.40 13.07
N PHE A 215 -2.35 3.43 12.93
CA PHE A 215 -2.19 2.07 13.45
C PHE A 215 -2.93 1.04 12.59
N ILE A 216 -2.52 -0.21 12.75
CA ILE A 216 -3.15 -1.36 12.10
C ILE A 216 -3.38 -2.44 13.17
N SER A 217 -4.65 -2.73 13.47
CA SER A 217 -5.01 -3.88 14.29
C SER A 217 -5.27 -5.08 13.39
N VAL A 218 -4.73 -6.24 13.77
CA VAL A 218 -4.75 -7.45 12.95
C VAL A 218 -5.53 -8.56 13.64
N ALA A 219 -6.44 -9.22 12.91
CA ALA A 219 -7.00 -10.48 13.33
C ALA A 219 -6.69 -11.58 12.31
N ILE A 220 -6.26 -12.74 12.81
CA ILE A 220 -6.17 -13.99 12.05
C ILE A 220 -7.16 -14.96 12.64
N LEU A 221 -8.08 -15.46 11.82
CA LEU A 221 -9.19 -16.30 12.24
C LEU A 221 -8.93 -17.75 11.82
N PRO A 222 -8.84 -18.71 12.76
CA PRO A 222 -8.68 -20.13 12.43
C PRO A 222 -9.81 -20.67 11.57
N LYS A 223 -11.01 -20.08 11.71
CA LYS A 223 -12.19 -20.39 10.90
C LYS A 223 -12.62 -19.14 10.17
N PRO A 224 -12.69 -19.17 8.82
CA PRO A 224 -13.21 -18.06 8.06
C PRO A 224 -14.64 -17.70 8.49
N ILE A 225 -14.93 -16.41 8.53
CA ILE A 225 -16.28 -15.88 8.80
C ILE A 225 -16.88 -15.29 7.52
N LEU A 226 -18.20 -15.27 7.46
CA LEU A 226 -18.91 -14.60 6.37
C LEU A 226 -18.77 -13.07 6.51
N TRP A 227 -18.27 -12.43 5.45
CA TRP A 227 -18.11 -10.99 5.31
C TRP A 227 -18.96 -10.54 4.11
N ASP A 228 -20.22 -10.20 4.41
CA ASP A 228 -21.27 -10.03 3.40
C ASP A 228 -21.46 -11.31 2.57
N ASP A 229 -21.07 -11.34 1.30
CA ASP A 229 -21.20 -12.48 0.40
C ASP A 229 -19.92 -13.34 0.31
N GLU A 230 -18.82 -12.95 0.99
CA GLU A 230 -17.50 -13.56 0.86
C GLU A 230 -16.96 -14.08 2.19
N TYR A 231 -15.99 -14.99 2.15
CA TYR A 231 -15.34 -15.49 3.36
C TYR A 231 -14.04 -14.75 3.66
N VAL A 232 -13.80 -14.45 4.96
CA VAL A 232 -12.62 -13.74 5.46
C VAL A 232 -12.00 -14.49 6.62
N ASP A 233 -10.67 -14.65 6.59
CA ASP A 233 -9.86 -15.22 7.67
C ASP A 233 -8.72 -14.30 8.14
N ILE A 234 -8.45 -13.21 7.41
CA ILE A 234 -7.53 -12.14 7.83
C ILE A 234 -8.27 -10.79 7.82
N VAL A 235 -8.12 -10.03 8.89
CA VAL A 235 -8.70 -8.68 8.98
C VAL A 235 -7.63 -7.69 9.42
N PHE A 236 -7.42 -6.63 8.63
CA PHE A 236 -6.58 -5.48 8.97
C PHE A 236 -7.47 -4.26 9.20
N LEU A 237 -7.75 -3.94 10.47
CA LEU A 237 -8.42 -2.69 10.80
C LEU A 237 -7.39 -1.56 10.74
N VAL A 238 -7.55 -0.67 9.75
CA VAL A 238 -6.59 0.39 9.44
C VAL A 238 -7.15 1.72 9.89
N SER A 239 -6.36 2.48 10.65
CA SER A 239 -6.64 3.87 10.91
C SER A 239 -5.41 4.73 10.63
N ILE A 240 -5.62 5.80 9.87
CA ILE A 240 -4.56 6.71 9.43
C ILE A 240 -4.70 8.02 10.19
N GLN A 241 -3.56 8.56 10.59
CA GLN A 241 -3.46 9.83 11.29
C GLN A 241 -4.10 10.96 10.46
N LYS A 242 -4.96 11.75 11.11
CA LYS A 242 -5.54 12.96 10.52
C LYS A 242 -4.45 13.96 10.13
N ASN A 243 -4.69 14.72 9.08
CA ASN A 243 -3.76 15.72 8.56
C ASN A 243 -2.36 15.18 8.21
N ASN A 244 -2.24 13.86 7.96
CA ASN A 244 -0.98 13.24 7.57
C ASN A 244 -0.74 13.44 6.06
N PRO A 245 0.26 14.21 5.63
CA PRO A 245 0.57 14.38 4.21
C PRO A 245 1.05 13.09 3.54
N ASN A 246 1.42 12.09 4.34
CA ASN A 246 1.88 10.78 3.90
C ASN A 246 0.81 9.69 4.04
N ALA A 247 -0.46 10.05 4.26
CA ALA A 247 -1.56 9.10 4.43
C ALA A 247 -1.63 8.08 3.28
N PHE A 248 -1.45 8.55 2.05
CA PHE A 248 -1.47 7.70 0.86
C PHE A 248 -0.33 6.68 0.83
N LYS A 249 0.82 6.97 1.45
CA LYS A 249 1.96 6.04 1.49
C LYS A 249 1.61 4.76 2.24
N LEU A 250 0.90 4.85 3.36
CA LEU A 250 0.48 3.68 4.11
C LEU A 250 -0.42 2.76 3.27
N TRP A 251 -1.33 3.35 2.49
CA TRP A 251 -2.17 2.58 1.56
C TRP A 251 -1.36 1.91 0.45
N SER A 252 -0.37 2.58 -0.12
CA SER A 252 0.54 1.98 -1.11
C SER A 252 1.30 0.79 -0.51
N TYR A 253 1.78 0.92 0.73
CA TYR A 253 2.49 -0.17 1.43
C TYR A 253 1.58 -1.34 1.74
N LEU A 254 0.36 -1.08 2.23
CA LEU A 254 -0.64 -2.12 2.46
C LEU A 254 -1.05 -2.81 1.16
N SER A 255 -1.31 -2.04 0.10
CA SER A 255 -1.64 -2.59 -1.22
C SER A 255 -0.56 -3.54 -1.74
N PHE A 256 0.72 -3.19 -1.52
CA PHE A 256 1.83 -4.07 -1.86
C PHE A 256 1.83 -5.36 -1.02
N LEU A 257 1.65 -5.26 0.31
CA LEU A 257 1.58 -6.39 1.22
C LEU A 257 0.45 -7.36 0.84
N ILE A 258 -0.76 -6.84 0.60
CA ILE A 258 -1.96 -7.65 0.36
C ILE A 258 -2.05 -8.20 -1.07
N SER A 259 -1.36 -7.60 -2.03
CA SER A 259 -1.35 -8.08 -3.42
C SER A 259 -0.58 -9.40 -3.60
N ASN A 260 0.16 -9.83 -2.58
CA ASN A 260 0.97 -11.04 -2.62
C ASN A 260 0.31 -12.17 -1.81
N ASN A 261 -0.36 -13.10 -2.51
CA ASN A 261 -1.07 -14.21 -1.87
C ASN A 261 -0.16 -15.10 -1.03
N THR A 262 1.10 -15.30 -1.44
CA THR A 262 2.05 -16.13 -0.69
C THR A 262 2.36 -15.51 0.67
N THR A 263 2.35 -14.20 0.77
CA THR A 263 2.53 -13.45 2.01
C THR A 263 1.42 -13.72 3.02
N LEU A 264 0.16 -13.62 2.58
CA LEU A 264 -0.99 -13.87 3.44
C LEU A 264 -1.00 -15.33 3.95
N GLU A 265 -0.64 -16.27 3.08
CA GLU A 265 -0.50 -17.68 3.47
C GLU A 265 0.67 -17.92 4.46
N GLU A 266 1.81 -17.23 4.32
CA GLU A 266 2.90 -17.31 5.29
C GLU A 266 2.49 -16.74 6.66
N ILE A 267 1.72 -15.67 6.71
CA ILE A 267 1.17 -15.10 7.95
C ILE A 267 0.22 -16.09 8.63
N LYS A 268 -0.64 -16.78 7.87
CA LYS A 268 -1.60 -17.75 8.42
C LYS A 268 -0.97 -19.04 8.95
N LYS A 269 0.16 -19.49 8.37
CA LYS A 269 0.85 -20.71 8.80
C LYS A 269 1.36 -20.66 10.23
N GLU A 270 1.80 -19.49 10.66
CA GLU A 270 2.25 -19.23 12.03
C GLU A 270 1.62 -17.91 12.50
N PRO A 271 0.38 -17.96 13.04
CA PRO A 271 -0.40 -16.78 13.35
C PRO A 271 0.06 -16.10 14.65
N THR A 272 1.27 -15.56 14.64
CA THR A 272 1.89 -14.82 15.73
C THR A 272 2.31 -13.43 15.26
N PHE A 273 2.37 -12.46 16.18
CA PHE A 273 2.84 -11.12 15.87
C PHE A 273 4.29 -11.12 15.38
N GLN A 274 5.13 -11.98 15.96
CA GLN A 274 6.53 -12.13 15.58
C GLN A 274 6.66 -12.60 14.12
N ASN A 275 5.85 -13.58 13.71
CA ASN A 275 5.85 -14.04 12.32
C ASN A 275 5.29 -12.97 11.38
N LEU A 276 4.21 -12.28 11.75
CA LEU A 276 3.68 -11.15 10.97
C LEU A 276 4.78 -10.10 10.70
N SER A 277 5.47 -9.67 11.74
CA SER A 277 6.55 -8.68 11.61
C SER A 277 7.71 -9.18 10.75
N LYS A 278 8.09 -10.46 10.90
CA LYS A 278 9.14 -11.10 10.10
C LYS A 278 8.75 -11.19 8.62
N VAL A 279 7.50 -11.59 8.33
CA VAL A 279 7.00 -11.71 6.96
C VAL A 279 6.95 -10.34 6.30
N ILE A 280 6.45 -9.32 7.00
CA ILE A 280 6.44 -7.93 6.50
C ILE A 280 7.87 -7.46 6.20
N SER A 281 8.82 -7.63 7.16
CA SER A 281 10.21 -7.24 6.96
C SER A 281 10.82 -7.92 5.74
N LYS A 282 10.66 -9.23 5.62
CA LYS A 282 11.20 -10.04 4.53
C LYS A 282 10.73 -9.59 3.16
N ILE A 283 9.43 -9.31 3.00
CA ILE A 283 8.87 -8.87 1.71
C ILE A 283 9.54 -7.59 1.24
N TYR A 284 9.73 -6.64 2.14
CA TYR A 284 10.37 -5.38 1.80
C TYR A 284 11.88 -5.51 1.62
N GLU A 285 12.55 -6.38 2.40
CA GLU A 285 13.97 -6.70 2.23
C GLU A 285 14.23 -7.42 0.89
N ASP A 286 13.37 -8.36 0.50
CA ASP A 286 13.46 -9.06 -0.80
C ASP A 286 13.19 -8.10 -1.97
N LEU A 287 12.40 -7.06 -1.75
CA LEU A 287 12.16 -6.05 -2.75
C LEU A 287 13.34 -5.10 -2.91
N PHE A 288 14.02 -4.73 -1.83
CA PHE A 288 15.09 -3.73 -1.77
C PHE A 288 16.46 -4.32 -1.49
#